data_c22493f83fb8a0cc32d41e6251a66ab6
#
_entry.id   c22493f83fb8a0cc32d41e6251a66ab6
#
_cell.length_a   1.000
_cell.length_b   1.000
_cell.length_c   1.000
_cell.angle_alpha   90.00
_cell.angle_beta   90.00
_cell.angle_gamma   90.00
#
_symmetry.space_group_name_H-M   'P 1'
#
loop_
_entity.id
_entity.type
_entity.pdbx_description
1 polymer ?
#
loop_
_entity_poly.entity_id
_entity_poly.type
_entity_poly.pdbx_seq_one_letter_code
_entity_poly.pdbx_strand_id
1 'polypeptide(L)'
;IATADGAKALIDAGADGVKVGIGPGSICTTRIVAGVGVPQLTAILDVAEACRDTGVPVIADGGIKYSGDLAKAIAAGADCAMLGSLLAGTDEAPGEVILYQGRSYKSYRGMGSLGAMARGSADRYFQAEVRDQLKLVPEGVEGRVPYRGPVGPVIHQLIGGLKAAMGYTGNATIADMQKNAEFVRITNAGLRESHVHDIQITQETPNYRFNE
;
A
#
# COMPACT_ATOMS: atom_id res chain seq x y z
N ILE A 1 6.84 10.15 -4.21
CA ILE A 1 6.75 10.51 -5.63
C ILE A 1 5.82 9.59 -6.40
N ALA A 2 5.46 9.95 -7.64
CA ALA A 2 4.59 9.12 -8.47
C ALA A 2 4.91 9.22 -9.97
N THR A 3 6.00 9.89 -10.34
CA THR A 3 6.38 10.13 -11.73
C THR A 3 7.86 9.85 -11.98
N ALA A 4 8.22 9.54 -13.22
CA ALA A 4 9.60 9.35 -13.66
C ALA A 4 10.46 10.60 -13.42
N ASP A 5 9.92 11.80 -13.69
CA ASP A 5 10.66 13.06 -13.48
C ASP A 5 10.92 13.31 -11.99
N GLY A 6 9.94 12.99 -11.11
CA GLY A 6 10.15 13.05 -9.67
C GLY A 6 11.24 12.08 -9.19
N ALA A 7 11.32 10.89 -9.77
CA ALA A 7 12.39 9.93 -9.47
C ALA A 7 13.75 10.46 -9.88
N LYS A 8 13.89 10.96 -11.11
CA LYS A 8 15.13 11.55 -11.62
C LYS A 8 15.63 12.69 -10.74
N ALA A 9 14.72 13.61 -10.37
CA ALA A 9 15.06 14.73 -9.49
C ALA A 9 15.59 14.29 -8.13
N LEU A 10 15.04 13.22 -7.54
CA LEU A 10 15.52 12.66 -6.27
C LEU A 10 16.86 11.95 -6.43
N ILE A 11 17.05 11.21 -7.52
CA ILE A 11 18.34 10.55 -7.84
C ILE A 11 19.43 11.60 -8.02
N ASP A 12 19.17 12.66 -8.79
CA ASP A 12 20.10 13.77 -9.00
C ASP A 12 20.44 14.50 -7.70
N ALA A 13 19.52 14.54 -6.76
CA ALA A 13 19.73 15.08 -5.41
C ALA A 13 20.47 14.12 -4.46
N GLY A 14 20.82 12.91 -4.91
CA GLY A 14 21.59 11.93 -4.14
C GLY A 14 20.73 11.03 -3.23
N ALA A 15 19.48 10.77 -3.57
CA ALA A 15 18.66 9.83 -2.80
C ALA A 15 19.19 8.40 -2.93
N ASP A 16 19.28 7.67 -1.80
CA ASP A 16 19.69 6.26 -1.74
C ASP A 16 18.54 5.27 -2.00
N GLY A 17 17.32 5.75 -2.10
CA GLY A 17 16.12 4.99 -2.41
C GLY A 17 14.94 5.91 -2.64
N VAL A 18 14.00 5.51 -3.50
CA VAL A 18 12.82 6.32 -3.81
C VAL A 18 11.54 5.57 -3.41
N LYS A 19 10.61 6.31 -2.80
CA LYS A 19 9.32 5.77 -2.36
C LYS A 19 8.19 6.26 -3.27
N VAL A 20 7.42 5.31 -3.82
CA VAL A 20 6.39 5.54 -4.83
C VAL A 20 5.02 5.37 -4.24
N GLY A 21 4.20 6.40 -4.34
CA GLY A 21 2.80 6.36 -3.94
C GLY A 21 2.31 7.71 -3.45
N ILE A 22 1.38 8.31 -4.19
CA ILE A 22 0.66 9.53 -3.80
C ILE A 22 -0.82 9.17 -3.68
N GLY A 23 -1.29 9.09 -2.43
CA GLY A 23 -2.68 8.84 -2.10
C GLY A 23 -3.23 7.41 -2.24
N PRO A 24 -2.43 6.32 -2.40
CA PRO A 24 -3.00 4.97 -2.53
C PRO A 24 -3.34 4.32 -1.18
N GLY A 25 -2.91 4.88 -0.05
CA GLY A 25 -3.14 4.31 1.27
C GLY A 25 -4.62 4.24 1.64
N SER A 26 -5.02 3.22 2.40
CA SER A 26 -6.41 2.94 2.78
C SER A 26 -7.06 4.03 3.64
N ILE A 27 -6.23 4.83 4.32
CA ILE A 27 -6.66 5.94 5.21
C ILE A 27 -6.40 7.32 4.58
N CYS A 28 -5.89 7.36 3.35
CA CYS A 28 -5.51 8.59 2.67
C CYS A 28 -6.68 9.16 1.86
N THR A 29 -6.90 10.47 1.97
CA THR A 29 -7.91 11.20 1.20
C THR A 29 -7.32 12.23 0.24
N THR A 30 -5.99 12.28 0.08
CA THR A 30 -5.29 13.23 -0.80
C THR A 30 -5.88 13.27 -2.21
N ARG A 31 -6.17 12.11 -2.81
CA ARG A 31 -6.73 12.03 -4.17
C ARG A 31 -8.10 12.69 -4.30
N ILE A 32 -8.86 12.73 -3.21
CA ILE A 32 -10.20 13.32 -3.18
C ILE A 32 -10.13 14.81 -2.76
N VAL A 33 -9.36 15.09 -1.70
CA VAL A 33 -9.27 16.46 -1.12
C VAL A 33 -8.42 17.38 -1.98
N ALA A 34 -7.27 16.91 -2.46
CA ALA A 34 -6.35 17.70 -3.29
C ALA A 34 -6.49 17.42 -4.79
N GLY A 35 -7.19 16.35 -5.20
CA GLY A 35 -7.31 15.93 -6.59
C GLY A 35 -6.01 15.44 -7.22
N VAL A 36 -5.02 15.07 -6.42
CA VAL A 36 -3.66 14.69 -6.85
C VAL A 36 -3.39 13.22 -6.58
N GLY A 37 -2.83 12.53 -7.58
CA GLY A 37 -2.42 11.13 -7.47
C GLY A 37 -2.24 10.48 -8.84
N VAL A 38 -1.57 9.33 -8.83
CA VAL A 38 -1.38 8.48 -10.00
C VAL A 38 -1.83 7.07 -9.63
N PRO A 39 -2.48 6.29 -10.52
CA PRO A 39 -2.76 4.88 -10.27
C PRO A 39 -1.47 4.14 -9.87
N GLN A 40 -1.51 3.39 -8.76
CA GLN A 40 -0.29 2.94 -8.09
C GLN A 40 0.59 2.06 -8.97
N LEU A 41 0.01 1.12 -9.72
CA LEU A 41 0.81 0.25 -10.59
C LEU A 41 1.49 1.03 -11.71
N THR A 42 0.80 2.01 -12.31
CA THR A 42 1.37 2.93 -13.31
C THR A 42 2.54 3.71 -12.72
N ALA A 43 2.36 4.28 -11.51
CA ALA A 43 3.43 5.01 -10.84
C ALA A 43 4.66 4.14 -10.57
N ILE A 44 4.48 2.88 -10.16
CA ILE A 44 5.59 1.95 -9.94
C ILE A 44 6.32 1.65 -11.24
N LEU A 45 5.61 1.35 -12.32
CA LEU A 45 6.20 1.07 -13.64
C LEU A 45 7.03 2.26 -14.14
N ASP A 46 6.47 3.47 -14.09
CA ASP A 46 7.14 4.68 -14.58
C ASP A 46 8.40 5.02 -13.76
N VAL A 47 8.32 4.87 -12.43
CA VAL A 47 9.44 5.15 -11.53
C VAL A 47 10.51 4.05 -11.61
N ALA A 48 10.11 2.77 -11.67
CA ALA A 48 11.06 1.67 -11.82
C ALA A 48 11.87 1.79 -13.13
N GLU A 49 11.20 2.19 -14.22
CA GLU A 49 11.89 2.48 -15.48
C GLU A 49 12.90 3.63 -15.33
N ALA A 50 12.55 4.69 -14.63
CA ALA A 50 13.44 5.83 -14.39
C ALA A 50 14.62 5.48 -13.47
N CYS A 51 14.45 4.51 -12.56
CA CYS A 51 15.49 4.03 -11.65
C CYS A 51 16.35 2.90 -12.26
N ARG A 52 15.99 2.40 -13.44
CA ARG A 52 16.73 1.32 -14.11
C ARG A 52 18.20 1.72 -14.26
N ASP A 53 19.10 0.82 -13.94
CA ASP A 53 20.56 0.98 -14.05
C ASP A 53 21.18 2.12 -13.19
N THR A 54 20.39 2.75 -12.31
CA THR A 54 20.92 3.81 -11.42
C THR A 54 21.47 3.26 -10.09
N GLY A 55 21.08 2.03 -9.73
CA GLY A 55 21.38 1.44 -8.42
C GLY A 55 20.47 1.95 -7.28
N VAL A 56 19.53 2.83 -7.55
CA VAL A 56 18.60 3.38 -6.55
C VAL A 56 17.35 2.53 -6.46
N PRO A 57 17.07 1.85 -5.33
CA PRO A 57 15.93 0.95 -5.16
C PRO A 57 14.60 1.70 -5.08
N VAL A 58 13.55 1.00 -5.52
CA VAL A 58 12.16 1.48 -5.55
C VAL A 58 11.34 0.82 -4.46
N ILE A 59 10.68 1.63 -3.62
CA ILE A 59 9.79 1.19 -2.55
C ILE A 59 8.35 1.46 -2.96
N ALA A 60 7.54 0.43 -3.20
CA ALA A 60 6.13 0.58 -3.48
C ALA A 60 5.35 0.85 -2.18
N ASP A 61 4.81 2.06 -2.02
CA ASP A 61 4.14 2.49 -0.80
C ASP A 61 2.63 2.68 -1.01
N GLY A 62 1.85 1.83 -0.38
CA GLY A 62 0.40 1.92 -0.32
C GLY A 62 -0.34 1.18 -1.43
N GLY A 63 -1.65 1.00 -1.21
CA GLY A 63 -2.55 0.34 -2.15
C GLY A 63 -2.51 -1.20 -2.12
N ILE A 64 -1.63 -1.81 -1.35
CA ILE A 64 -1.50 -3.27 -1.22
C ILE A 64 -2.51 -3.78 -0.19
N LYS A 65 -3.48 -4.56 -0.65
CA LYS A 65 -4.55 -5.16 0.17
C LYS A 65 -4.40 -6.67 0.28
N TYR A 66 -3.84 -7.30 -0.75
CA TYR A 66 -3.67 -8.74 -0.87
C TYR A 66 -2.23 -9.08 -1.27
N SER A 67 -1.83 -10.33 -1.07
CA SER A 67 -0.52 -10.82 -1.54
C SER A 67 -0.34 -10.70 -3.06
N GLY A 68 -1.42 -10.80 -3.83
CA GLY A 68 -1.39 -10.57 -5.27
C GLY A 68 -1.03 -9.13 -5.65
N ASP A 69 -1.41 -8.13 -4.84
CA ASP A 69 -0.99 -6.74 -5.06
C ASP A 69 0.50 -6.56 -4.79
N LEU A 70 1.03 -7.22 -3.74
CA LEU A 70 2.47 -7.28 -3.48
C LEU A 70 3.22 -7.89 -4.66
N ALA A 71 2.74 -9.03 -5.17
CA ALA A 71 3.35 -9.70 -6.33
C ALA A 71 3.37 -8.79 -7.56
N LYS A 72 2.27 -8.07 -7.83
CA LYS A 72 2.20 -7.10 -8.94
C LYS A 72 3.15 -5.92 -8.73
N ALA A 73 3.27 -5.39 -7.52
CA ALA A 73 4.19 -4.29 -7.23
C ALA A 73 5.65 -4.70 -7.47
N ILE A 74 6.04 -5.90 -7.01
CA ILE A 74 7.38 -6.46 -7.26
C ILE A 74 7.60 -6.73 -8.75
N ALA A 75 6.66 -7.35 -9.43
CA ALA A 75 6.74 -7.61 -10.88
C ALA A 75 6.84 -6.32 -11.70
N ALA A 76 6.24 -5.22 -11.22
CA ALA A 76 6.33 -3.91 -11.86
C ALA A 76 7.68 -3.20 -11.65
N GLY A 77 8.61 -3.80 -10.90
CA GLY A 77 9.96 -3.28 -10.70
C GLY A 77 10.24 -2.69 -9.31
N ALA A 78 9.31 -2.83 -8.35
CA ALA A 78 9.62 -2.45 -6.97
C ALA A 78 10.56 -3.48 -6.32
N ASP A 79 11.53 -3.01 -5.54
CA ASP A 79 12.47 -3.84 -4.79
C ASP A 79 11.88 -4.28 -3.44
N CYS A 80 11.05 -3.43 -2.86
CA CYS A 80 10.31 -3.74 -1.63
C CYS A 80 8.99 -2.98 -1.56
N ALA A 81 8.17 -3.30 -0.54
CA ALA A 81 6.88 -2.68 -0.34
C ALA A 81 6.74 -2.10 1.08
N MET A 82 6.13 -0.93 1.18
CA MET A 82 5.69 -0.35 2.44
C MET A 82 4.20 -0.67 2.65
N LEU A 83 3.90 -1.30 3.78
CA LEU A 83 2.58 -1.80 4.12
C LEU A 83 2.01 -1.03 5.32
N GLY A 84 0.80 -0.50 5.19
CA GLY A 84 0.09 0.18 6.27
C GLY A 84 -0.95 -0.72 6.92
N SER A 85 -2.17 -0.74 6.39
CA SER A 85 -3.32 -1.42 6.98
C SER A 85 -3.14 -2.93 7.21
N LEU A 86 -2.36 -3.61 6.38
CA LEU A 86 -2.07 -5.04 6.54
C LEU A 86 -1.29 -5.35 7.82
N LEU A 87 -0.40 -4.44 8.24
CA LEU A 87 0.42 -4.59 9.44
C LEU A 87 -0.15 -3.84 10.65
N ALA A 88 -1.01 -2.84 10.45
CA ALA A 88 -1.57 -2.01 11.51
C ALA A 88 -2.39 -2.82 12.55
N GLY A 89 -2.94 -3.97 12.17
CA GLY A 89 -3.69 -4.87 13.04
C GLY A 89 -2.84 -5.91 13.79
N THR A 90 -1.52 -5.91 13.63
CA THR A 90 -0.64 -6.89 14.26
C THR A 90 -0.27 -6.50 15.70
N ASP A 91 0.21 -7.46 16.48
CA ASP A 91 0.64 -7.25 17.86
C ASP A 91 1.75 -6.21 17.96
N GLU A 92 2.68 -6.25 17.01
CA GLU A 92 3.87 -5.39 16.96
C GLU A 92 3.57 -3.95 16.54
N ALA A 93 2.41 -3.71 15.92
CA ALA A 93 1.97 -2.36 15.57
C ALA A 93 1.50 -1.60 16.83
N PRO A 94 1.73 -0.29 16.94
CA PRO A 94 1.20 0.50 18.04
C PRO A 94 -0.34 0.58 17.99
N GLY A 95 -0.95 0.89 19.12
CA GLY A 95 -2.40 1.00 19.27
C GLY A 95 -3.01 -0.09 20.14
N GLU A 96 -4.15 0.22 20.70
CA GLU A 96 -4.87 -0.69 21.59
C GLU A 96 -5.78 -1.64 20.82
N VAL A 97 -5.98 -2.84 21.37
CA VAL A 97 -6.97 -3.79 20.86
C VAL A 97 -8.35 -3.36 21.36
N ILE A 98 -9.27 -3.16 20.43
CA ILE A 98 -10.64 -2.69 20.68
C ILE A 98 -11.59 -3.83 20.35
N LEU A 99 -12.46 -4.19 21.31
CA LEU A 99 -13.55 -5.13 21.05
C LEU A 99 -14.76 -4.36 20.51
N TYR A 100 -15.24 -4.75 19.32
CA TYR A 100 -16.40 -4.14 18.69
C TYR A 100 -17.24 -5.20 17.99
N GLN A 101 -18.54 -5.27 18.32
CA GLN A 101 -19.49 -6.26 17.76
C GLN A 101 -18.96 -7.71 17.78
N GLY A 102 -18.32 -8.11 18.89
CA GLY A 102 -17.79 -9.46 19.08
C GLY A 102 -16.50 -9.76 18.32
N ARG A 103 -15.88 -8.77 17.67
CA ARG A 103 -14.59 -8.90 16.96
C ARG A 103 -13.56 -7.95 17.53
N SER A 104 -12.30 -8.36 17.48
CA SER A 104 -11.15 -7.54 17.91
C SER A 104 -10.62 -6.70 16.76
N TYR A 105 -10.31 -5.44 17.04
CA TYR A 105 -9.75 -4.46 16.12
C TYR A 105 -8.60 -3.72 16.78
N LYS A 106 -7.76 -3.06 15.96
CA LYS A 106 -6.79 -2.04 16.43
C LYS A 106 -7.12 -0.69 15.80
N SER A 107 -6.88 0.39 16.56
CA SER A 107 -6.99 1.74 16.02
C SER A 107 -5.95 1.96 14.93
N TYR A 108 -6.33 2.63 13.87
CA TYR A 108 -5.46 2.99 12.76
C TYR A 108 -5.84 4.35 12.21
N ARG A 109 -4.84 5.21 11.99
CA ARG A 109 -5.08 6.56 11.48
C ARG A 109 -4.03 6.96 10.45
N GLY A 110 -4.45 7.82 9.51
CA GLY A 110 -3.55 8.44 8.55
C GLY A 110 -2.72 9.53 9.19
N MET A 111 -1.51 9.74 8.67
CA MET A 111 -0.64 10.86 9.06
C MET A 111 -1.30 12.22 8.78
N GLY A 112 -2.17 12.32 7.77
CA GLY A 112 -2.96 13.51 7.44
C GLY A 112 -4.32 13.59 8.13
N SER A 113 -4.61 12.73 9.12
CA SER A 113 -5.82 12.83 9.94
C SER A 113 -5.70 13.99 10.93
N LEU A 114 -6.83 14.55 11.35
CA LEU A 114 -6.85 15.65 12.33
C LEU A 114 -6.10 15.31 13.60
N GLY A 115 -6.30 14.11 14.16
CA GLY A 115 -5.62 13.67 15.37
C GLY A 115 -4.12 13.42 15.20
N ALA A 116 -3.65 13.05 14.02
CA ALA A 116 -2.22 12.94 13.73
C ALA A 116 -1.59 14.32 13.53
N MET A 117 -2.24 15.20 12.77
CA MET A 117 -1.78 16.56 12.50
C MET A 117 -1.67 17.39 13.79
N ALA A 118 -2.63 17.24 14.69
CA ALA A 118 -2.59 17.89 16.01
C ALA A 118 -1.42 17.42 16.92
N ARG A 119 -0.82 16.26 16.59
CA ARG A 119 0.32 15.67 17.34
C ARG A 119 1.67 15.84 16.62
N GLY A 120 1.74 16.68 15.57
CA GLY A 120 2.98 17.07 14.93
C GLY A 120 3.18 16.65 13.49
N SER A 121 2.24 15.91 12.85
CA SER A 121 2.39 15.51 11.44
C SER A 121 1.90 16.55 10.42
N ALA A 122 1.47 17.73 10.88
CA ALA A 122 0.98 18.80 10.02
C ALA A 122 2.06 19.36 9.07
N ASP A 123 3.33 19.25 9.43
CA ASP A 123 4.48 19.66 8.60
C ASP A 123 4.55 18.90 7.27
N ARG A 124 4.19 17.60 7.27
CA ARG A 124 4.13 16.77 6.04
C ARG A 124 3.12 17.27 5.01
N TYR A 125 2.18 18.09 5.44
CA TYR A 125 1.09 18.62 4.62
C TYR A 125 1.18 20.14 4.45
N PHE A 126 2.39 20.71 4.67
CA PHE A 126 2.65 22.16 4.57
C PHE A 126 1.76 23.03 5.47
N GLN A 127 1.35 22.48 6.62
CA GLN A 127 0.43 23.11 7.56
C GLN A 127 1.03 23.25 8.97
N ALA A 128 2.37 23.23 9.10
CA ALA A 128 3.07 23.34 10.37
C ALA A 128 2.75 24.63 11.15
N GLU A 129 2.45 25.72 10.44
CA GLU A 129 2.16 27.03 11.03
C GLU A 129 0.68 27.20 11.45
N VAL A 130 -0.19 26.24 11.08
CA VAL A 130 -1.62 26.32 11.41
C VAL A 130 -1.84 25.89 12.86
N ARG A 131 -2.03 26.86 13.73
CA ARG A 131 -2.25 26.65 15.19
C ARG A 131 -3.69 26.28 15.53
N ASP A 132 -4.64 26.74 14.75
CA ASP A 132 -6.07 26.48 14.96
C ASP A 132 -6.46 25.18 14.25
N GLN A 133 -6.81 24.15 15.03
CA GLN A 133 -7.19 22.85 14.49
C GLN A 133 -8.40 22.90 13.52
N LEU A 134 -9.28 23.89 13.68
CA LEU A 134 -10.42 24.11 12.80
C LEU A 134 -10.03 24.64 11.40
N LYS A 135 -8.80 25.10 11.26
CA LYS A 135 -8.24 25.59 9.99
C LYS A 135 -7.37 24.57 9.28
N LEU A 136 -7.11 23.42 9.92
CA LEU A 136 -6.40 22.32 9.28
C LEU A 136 -7.26 21.71 8.16
N VAL A 137 -6.62 21.40 7.04
CA VAL A 137 -7.23 20.66 5.91
C VAL A 137 -6.70 19.23 5.94
N PRO A 138 -7.46 18.26 6.50
CA PRO A 138 -6.98 16.89 6.64
C PRO A 138 -6.97 16.17 5.29
N GLU A 139 -5.95 15.36 5.08
CA GLU A 139 -5.79 14.46 3.94
C GLU A 139 -5.77 12.98 4.37
N GLY A 140 -6.38 12.67 5.49
CA GLY A 140 -6.47 11.31 6.02
C GLY A 140 -7.59 11.18 7.04
N VAL A 141 -7.99 9.93 7.26
CA VAL A 141 -9.03 9.56 8.21
C VAL A 141 -8.48 8.75 9.37
N GLU A 142 -9.29 8.63 10.42
CA GLU A 142 -9.07 7.74 11.55
C GLU A 142 -10.10 6.62 11.53
N GLY A 143 -9.70 5.43 11.88
CA GLY A 143 -10.57 4.26 11.88
C GLY A 143 -9.97 3.11 12.65
N ARG A 144 -10.41 1.91 12.33
CA ARG A 144 -9.93 0.66 12.92
C ARG A 144 -9.70 -0.37 11.85
N VAL A 145 -8.74 -1.25 12.08
CA VAL A 145 -8.46 -2.42 11.23
C VAL A 145 -8.67 -3.70 12.04
N PRO A 146 -9.06 -4.81 11.41
CA PRO A 146 -9.16 -6.10 12.09
C PRO A 146 -7.85 -6.47 12.78
N TYR A 147 -7.94 -6.92 14.03
CA TYR A 147 -6.80 -7.50 14.73
C TYR A 147 -6.36 -8.81 14.07
N ARG A 148 -5.06 -9.01 13.93
CA ARG A 148 -4.46 -10.10 13.15
C ARG A 148 -3.52 -11.01 13.96
N GLY A 149 -3.31 -10.69 15.23
CA GLY A 149 -2.28 -11.38 16.04
C GLY A 149 -0.86 -11.00 15.62
N PRO A 150 0.13 -11.87 15.85
CA PRO A 150 1.54 -11.58 15.54
C PRO A 150 1.78 -11.39 14.03
N VAL A 151 2.80 -10.60 13.69
CA VAL A 151 3.13 -10.23 12.30
C VAL A 151 3.61 -11.42 11.45
N GLY A 152 4.25 -12.42 12.08
CA GLY A 152 4.85 -13.56 11.38
C GLY A 152 3.88 -14.27 10.42
N PRO A 153 2.69 -14.73 10.85
CA PRO A 153 1.68 -15.31 9.99
C PRO A 153 1.22 -14.40 8.85
N VAL A 154 1.12 -13.09 9.08
CA VAL A 154 0.74 -12.12 8.03
C VAL A 154 1.80 -12.07 6.93
N ILE A 155 3.07 -11.95 7.31
CA ILE A 155 4.20 -11.96 6.37
C ILE A 155 4.28 -13.30 5.63
N HIS A 156 4.05 -14.42 6.32
CA HIS A 156 4.04 -15.73 5.69
C HIS A 156 3.01 -15.82 4.55
N GLN A 157 1.79 -15.32 4.75
CA GLN A 157 0.76 -15.29 3.71
C GLN A 157 1.14 -14.39 2.52
N LEU A 158 1.74 -13.22 2.80
CA LEU A 158 2.18 -12.30 1.75
C LEU A 158 3.30 -12.91 0.89
N ILE A 159 4.31 -13.50 1.52
CA ILE A 159 5.42 -14.18 0.83
C ILE A 159 4.92 -15.42 0.09
N GLY A 160 3.98 -16.17 0.68
CA GLY A 160 3.36 -17.32 0.05
C GLY A 160 2.66 -16.96 -1.27
N GLY A 161 1.90 -15.85 -1.27
CA GLY A 161 1.26 -15.35 -2.49
C GLY A 161 2.26 -14.86 -3.55
N LEU A 162 3.35 -14.20 -3.14
CA LEU A 162 4.43 -13.82 -4.06
C LEU A 162 5.09 -15.06 -4.70
N LYS A 163 5.43 -16.08 -3.90
CA LYS A 163 5.99 -17.34 -4.39
C LYS A 163 5.04 -18.07 -5.34
N ALA A 164 3.74 -18.06 -5.03
CA ALA A 164 2.73 -18.63 -5.93
C ALA A 164 2.70 -17.90 -7.28
N ALA A 165 2.74 -16.56 -7.27
CA ALA A 165 2.79 -15.75 -8.49
C ALA A 165 4.05 -16.06 -9.32
N MET A 166 5.22 -16.17 -8.70
CA MET A 166 6.46 -16.59 -9.36
C MET A 166 6.32 -17.98 -10.00
N GLY A 167 5.71 -18.93 -9.27
CA GLY A 167 5.47 -20.29 -9.77
C GLY A 167 4.53 -20.31 -10.98
N TYR A 168 3.40 -19.61 -10.93
CA TYR A 168 2.44 -19.53 -12.05
C TYR A 168 3.03 -18.86 -13.29
N THR A 169 3.92 -17.89 -13.12
CA THR A 169 4.56 -17.18 -14.22
C THR A 169 5.89 -17.79 -14.66
N GLY A 170 6.30 -18.90 -14.04
CA GLY A 170 7.51 -19.64 -14.42
C GLY A 170 8.83 -18.93 -14.09
N ASN A 171 8.83 -18.01 -13.11
CA ASN A 171 10.00 -17.22 -12.74
C ASN A 171 10.69 -17.77 -11.49
N ALA A 172 11.95 -18.15 -11.59
CA ALA A 172 12.72 -18.72 -10.47
C ALA A 172 13.22 -17.65 -9.49
N THR A 173 13.45 -16.43 -9.97
CA THR A 173 13.95 -15.31 -9.17
C THR A 173 13.05 -14.07 -9.30
N ILE A 174 13.21 -13.13 -8.35
CA ILE A 174 12.53 -11.82 -8.44
C ILE A 174 12.99 -11.06 -9.70
N ALA A 175 14.27 -11.09 -10.03
CA ALA A 175 14.80 -10.45 -11.22
C ALA A 175 14.19 -11.02 -12.52
N ASP A 176 13.99 -12.34 -12.59
CA ASP A 176 13.29 -12.98 -13.72
C ASP A 176 11.84 -12.50 -13.80
N MET A 177 11.15 -12.44 -12.66
CA MET A 177 9.76 -11.96 -12.60
C MET A 177 9.64 -10.49 -13.04
N GLN A 178 10.52 -9.61 -12.60
CA GLN A 178 10.54 -8.20 -13.02
C GLN A 178 10.81 -8.05 -14.52
N LYS A 179 11.61 -8.94 -15.10
CA LYS A 179 11.96 -8.93 -16.53
C LYS A 179 10.87 -9.53 -17.43
N ASN A 180 10.22 -10.60 -16.98
CA ASN A 180 9.40 -11.45 -17.83
C ASN A 180 7.89 -11.32 -17.57
N ALA A 181 7.47 -10.71 -16.44
CA ALA A 181 6.05 -10.60 -16.13
C ALA A 181 5.33 -9.64 -17.07
N GLU A 182 4.18 -10.07 -17.56
CA GLU A 182 3.30 -9.28 -18.41
C GLU A 182 2.03 -8.89 -17.64
N PHE A 183 1.55 -7.66 -17.87
CA PHE A 183 0.34 -7.15 -17.27
C PHE A 183 -0.78 -7.02 -18.30
N VAL A 184 -1.99 -7.41 -17.91
CA VAL A 184 -3.19 -7.25 -18.71
C VAL A 184 -4.10 -6.22 -18.04
N ARG A 185 -4.62 -5.27 -18.81
CA ARG A 185 -5.65 -4.36 -18.34
C ARG A 185 -6.99 -5.07 -18.26
N ILE A 186 -7.67 -4.91 -17.13
CA ILE A 186 -9.01 -5.47 -16.92
C ILE A 186 -10.02 -4.36 -16.67
N THR A 187 -11.29 -4.65 -16.94
CA THR A 187 -12.43 -3.79 -16.59
C THR A 187 -12.88 -4.06 -15.16
N ASN A 188 -13.82 -3.23 -14.66
CA ASN A 188 -14.48 -3.51 -13.38
C ASN A 188 -15.25 -4.85 -13.40
N ALA A 189 -15.70 -5.32 -14.56
CA ALA A 189 -16.33 -6.64 -14.68
C ALA A 189 -15.27 -7.74 -14.50
N GLY A 190 -14.10 -7.62 -15.11
CA GLY A 190 -12.97 -8.54 -14.90
C GLY A 190 -12.43 -8.50 -13.46
N LEU A 191 -12.48 -7.34 -12.80
CA LEU A 191 -12.12 -7.25 -11.39
C LEU A 191 -13.09 -8.04 -10.51
N ARG A 192 -14.41 -7.95 -10.76
CA ARG A 192 -15.41 -8.74 -10.04
C ARG A 192 -15.27 -10.24 -10.29
N GLU A 193 -15.00 -10.64 -11.53
CA GLU A 193 -14.70 -12.03 -11.88
C GLU A 193 -13.47 -12.57 -11.15
N SER A 194 -12.48 -11.71 -10.89
CA SER A 194 -11.24 -12.09 -10.18
C SER A 194 -11.46 -12.36 -8.68
N HIS A 195 -12.54 -11.87 -8.11
CA HIS A 195 -12.95 -12.18 -6.74
C HIS A 195 -13.83 -13.44 -6.70
N VAL A 196 -13.95 -14.02 -5.51
CA VAL A 196 -14.93 -15.10 -5.28
C VAL A 196 -16.33 -14.57 -5.63
N HIS A 197 -17.05 -15.28 -6.49
CA HIS A 197 -18.37 -14.90 -6.96
C HIS A 197 -19.29 -16.14 -7.05
N ASP A 198 -20.61 -15.92 -7.08
CA ASP A 198 -21.65 -16.96 -7.21
C ASP A 198 -21.58 -18.06 -6.11
N ILE A 199 -21.01 -17.76 -4.95
CA ILE A 199 -20.93 -18.63 -3.79
C ILE A 199 -21.04 -17.83 -2.50
N GLN A 200 -21.71 -18.38 -1.49
CA GLN A 200 -21.69 -17.85 -0.15
C GLN A 200 -20.50 -18.42 0.62
N ILE A 201 -19.60 -17.53 1.09
CA ILE A 201 -18.43 -17.94 1.89
C ILE A 201 -18.91 -18.41 3.25
N THR A 202 -18.65 -19.67 3.59
CA THR A 202 -18.98 -20.25 4.91
C THR A 202 -17.78 -20.34 5.83
N GLN A 203 -16.55 -20.26 5.28
CA GLN A 203 -15.31 -20.27 6.03
C GLN A 203 -14.34 -19.28 5.40
N GLU A 204 -13.96 -18.25 6.17
CA GLU A 204 -12.93 -17.27 5.75
C GLU A 204 -11.55 -17.91 5.73
N THR A 205 -10.71 -17.45 4.79
CA THR A 205 -9.29 -17.83 4.73
C THR A 205 -8.42 -16.70 5.29
N PRO A 206 -7.21 -17.00 5.79
CA PRO A 206 -6.35 -15.99 6.43
C PRO A 206 -5.87 -14.89 5.45
N ASN A 207 -5.83 -15.19 4.15
CA ASN A 207 -5.27 -14.33 3.10
C ASN A 207 -6.31 -13.69 2.18
N TYR A 208 -7.60 -14.03 2.35
CA TYR A 208 -8.69 -13.44 1.59
C TYR A 208 -9.86 -13.08 2.48
N ARG A 209 -10.22 -11.79 2.46
CA ARG A 209 -11.45 -11.29 3.07
C ARG A 209 -12.15 -10.41 2.06
N PHE A 210 -13.38 -10.72 1.78
CA PHE A 210 -14.25 -9.87 0.97
C PHE A 210 -14.79 -8.77 1.88
N ASN A 211 -14.35 -7.54 1.66
CA ASN A 211 -14.95 -6.37 2.32
C ASN A 211 -16.07 -5.88 1.40
N GLU A 212 -17.30 -6.05 1.85
CA GLU A 212 -18.45 -5.34 1.29
C GLU A 212 -18.34 -3.83 1.50
#